data_a14466f9f212ea18154481296a9d25b5
#
_entry.id   a14466f9f212ea18154481296a9d25b5
#
_cell.length_a   1.000
_cell.length_b   1.000
_cell.length_c   1.000
_cell.angle_alpha   90.00
_cell.angle_beta   90.00
_cell.angle_gamma   90.00
#
_symmetry.space_group_name_H-M   'P 1'
#
loop_
_entity.id
_entity.type
_entity.pdbx_description
1 polymer ?
#
loop_
_entity_poly.entity_id
_entity_poly.type
_entity_poly.pdbx_seq_one_letter_code
_entity_poly.pdbx_strand_id
1 'polypeptide(L)'
;MKYSRLFFIIISFVLGMGASEAEKAIEKRIAPVGSVCVEGQDCGVTAAPAVQVSDKASLPKIELSEGSEHIVQMLNSGTGGTMVFDPPVIKVSVGDTIHFKSTDLSHNSASVAGMIPDGADGWAGMLSQDISVTLDTEGVYVYQCDPHVMMAMVGVIQVGEATNLDSIKSAAASKKSTFVMSADRLDNYLSQL
;
A
#
# COMPACT_ATOMS: atom_id res chain seq x y z
N MET A 1 -3.73 59.78 4.90
CA MET A 1 -3.07 59.81 3.59
C MET A 1 -3.39 58.49 2.93
N LYS A 2 -4.44 58.38 2.16
CA LYS A 2 -4.68 58.64 0.73
C LYS A 2 -3.58 58.05 -0.16
N TYR A 3 -4.04 57.17 -1.03
CA TYR A 3 -3.68 56.77 -2.39
C TYR A 3 -3.65 55.22 -2.49
N SER A 4 -4.10 54.54 -3.48
CA SER A 4 -4.89 54.85 -4.69
C SER A 4 -5.19 53.53 -5.34
N ARG A 5 -6.37 53.38 -5.87
CA ARG A 5 -6.81 52.26 -6.69
C ARG A 5 -6.07 52.31 -8.03
N LEU A 6 -5.61 51.17 -8.54
CA LEU A 6 -5.41 51.03 -9.97
C LEU A 6 -6.08 49.73 -10.45
N PHE A 7 -7.11 49.95 -11.23
CA PHE A 7 -7.79 48.98 -12.07
C PHE A 7 -6.87 48.62 -13.25
N PHE A 8 -6.71 47.34 -13.51
CA PHE A 8 -6.34 46.89 -14.87
C PHE A 8 -7.32 45.84 -15.34
N ILE A 9 -8.13 46.28 -16.31
CA ILE A 9 -8.95 45.48 -17.23
C ILE A 9 -8.02 45.01 -18.35
N ILE A 10 -7.94 43.72 -18.61
CA ILE A 10 -7.46 43.22 -19.90
C ILE A 10 -8.35 42.05 -20.32
N ILE A 11 -9.31 42.31 -21.12
CA ILE A 11 -9.57 41.91 -22.52
C ILE A 11 -9.44 40.39 -22.76
N SER A 12 -10.64 39.83 -22.93
CA SER A 12 -10.89 38.56 -23.62
C SER A 12 -10.25 38.55 -25.00
N PHE A 13 -9.52 37.51 -25.33
CA PHE A 13 -9.27 37.14 -26.70
C PHE A 13 -9.68 35.68 -26.91
N VAL A 14 -10.84 35.53 -27.52
CA VAL A 14 -11.33 34.28 -28.09
C VAL A 14 -10.55 34.08 -29.39
N LEU A 15 -9.79 33.00 -29.47
CA LEU A 15 -9.47 32.42 -30.77
C LEU A 15 -9.61 30.90 -30.65
N GLY A 16 -10.69 30.41 -31.23
CA GLY A 16 -10.83 29.03 -31.58
C GLY A 16 -9.86 28.67 -32.70
N MET A 17 -9.14 27.59 -32.51
CA MET A 17 -8.52 26.84 -33.59
C MET A 17 -8.50 25.38 -33.26
N GLY A 18 -9.34 24.64 -33.96
CA GLY A 18 -9.07 23.40 -34.67
C GLY A 18 -8.44 22.26 -33.86
N ALA A 19 -9.27 21.27 -33.51
CA ALA A 19 -8.77 19.96 -33.20
C ALA A 19 -7.85 19.45 -34.32
N SER A 20 -6.62 19.09 -33.97
CA SER A 20 -5.63 18.63 -34.92
C SER A 20 -6.01 17.29 -35.52
N GLU A 21 -5.71 17.11 -36.80
CA GLU A 21 -5.98 15.90 -37.61
C GLU A 21 -5.30 14.61 -37.07
N ALA A 22 -4.61 14.66 -35.95
CA ALA A 22 -3.97 13.50 -35.33
C ALA A 22 -4.94 12.56 -34.59
N GLU A 23 -6.12 13.04 -34.20
CA GLU A 23 -7.12 12.19 -33.52
C GLU A 23 -7.96 11.32 -34.48
N LYS A 24 -7.98 11.63 -35.76
CA LYS A 24 -8.74 10.84 -36.77
C LYS A 24 -8.04 9.60 -37.30
N ALA A 25 -6.79 9.40 -36.96
CA ALA A 25 -5.99 8.29 -37.50
C ALA A 25 -6.04 6.99 -36.67
N ILE A 26 -6.61 6.99 -35.48
CA ILE A 26 -6.64 5.82 -34.58
C ILE A 26 -7.91 4.99 -34.72
N GLU A 27 -9.01 5.56 -35.22
CA GLU A 27 -10.31 4.87 -35.31
C GLU A 27 -10.48 3.96 -36.54
N LYS A 28 -9.47 3.82 -37.41
CA LYS A 28 -9.59 3.06 -38.68
C LYS A 28 -8.85 1.71 -38.69
N ARG A 29 -8.50 1.13 -37.57
CA ARG A 29 -7.77 -0.16 -37.53
C ARG A 29 -8.40 -1.26 -36.70
N ILE A 30 -9.69 -1.20 -36.43
CA ILE A 30 -10.42 -2.36 -35.93
C ILE A 30 -11.41 -2.77 -37.01
N ALA A 31 -10.96 -3.60 -37.95
CA ALA A 31 -11.85 -4.31 -38.83
C ALA A 31 -12.57 -5.39 -38.02
N PRO A 32 -13.90 -5.53 -38.10
CA PRO A 32 -14.56 -6.67 -37.51
C PRO A 32 -14.13 -7.93 -38.28
N VAL A 33 -13.63 -8.91 -37.55
CA VAL A 33 -13.41 -10.26 -38.10
C VAL A 33 -14.80 -10.83 -38.38
N GLY A 34 -15.27 -10.61 -39.58
CA GLY A 34 -16.46 -11.29 -40.11
C GLY A 34 -16.11 -12.72 -40.40
N SER A 35 -16.68 -13.66 -39.67
CA SER A 35 -16.67 -15.07 -40.00
C SER A 35 -17.56 -15.26 -41.24
N VAL A 36 -16.93 -15.54 -42.37
CA VAL A 36 -17.64 -15.97 -43.60
C VAL A 36 -17.95 -17.46 -43.43
N CYS A 37 -19.17 -17.78 -43.09
CA CYS A 37 -19.64 -19.14 -43.19
C CYS A 37 -20.06 -19.42 -44.62
N VAL A 38 -19.46 -20.44 -45.23
CA VAL A 38 -19.87 -20.97 -46.54
C VAL A 38 -21.01 -21.99 -46.29
N GLU A 39 -22.06 -21.87 -47.09
CA GLU A 39 -23.28 -22.70 -47.00
C GLU A 39 -22.91 -24.19 -47.07
N GLY A 40 -23.25 -24.95 -46.02
CA GLY A 40 -23.17 -26.41 -45.98
C GLY A 40 -22.28 -27.04 -44.88
N GLN A 41 -21.70 -26.30 -43.94
CA GLN A 41 -20.96 -26.86 -42.80
C GLN A 41 -21.59 -26.43 -41.48
N ASP A 42 -21.86 -27.42 -40.65
CA ASP A 42 -22.36 -27.28 -39.28
C ASP A 42 -21.29 -26.55 -38.45
N CYS A 43 -21.49 -25.26 -38.22
CA CYS A 43 -20.62 -24.45 -37.35
C CYS A 43 -20.92 -24.80 -35.90
N GLY A 44 -20.42 -25.92 -35.43
CA GLY A 44 -20.39 -26.26 -34.01
C GLY A 44 -19.62 -25.19 -33.22
N VAL A 45 -20.33 -24.20 -32.67
CA VAL A 45 -19.81 -23.24 -31.72
C VAL A 45 -19.56 -24.00 -30.42
N THR A 46 -18.39 -24.65 -30.29
CA THR A 46 -17.91 -25.03 -28.97
C THR A 46 -17.59 -23.75 -28.25
N ALA A 47 -18.48 -23.35 -27.32
CA ALA A 47 -18.23 -22.26 -26.40
C ALA A 47 -16.88 -22.54 -25.73
N ALA A 48 -15.89 -21.67 -25.98
CA ALA A 48 -14.67 -21.69 -25.23
C ALA A 48 -15.01 -21.62 -23.74
N PRO A 49 -14.37 -22.45 -22.88
CA PRO A 49 -14.64 -22.39 -21.46
C PRO A 49 -14.34 -20.95 -21.00
N ALA A 50 -15.31 -20.35 -20.34
CA ALA A 50 -15.13 -19.06 -19.70
C ALA A 50 -13.87 -19.16 -18.83
N VAL A 51 -12.87 -18.33 -19.12
CA VAL A 51 -11.71 -18.18 -18.26
C VAL A 51 -12.25 -17.68 -16.93
N GLN A 52 -12.37 -18.59 -15.98
CA GLN A 52 -12.65 -18.22 -14.60
C GLN A 52 -11.47 -17.38 -14.15
N VAL A 53 -11.73 -16.09 -13.93
CA VAL A 53 -10.80 -15.22 -13.21
C VAL A 53 -10.62 -15.89 -11.85
N SER A 54 -9.46 -16.54 -11.67
CA SER A 54 -9.13 -17.16 -10.39
C SER A 54 -9.24 -16.09 -9.33
N ASP A 55 -10.08 -16.34 -8.33
CA ASP A 55 -10.18 -15.55 -7.11
C ASP A 55 -8.75 -15.25 -6.64
N LYS A 56 -8.45 -13.97 -6.44
CA LYS A 56 -7.20 -13.54 -5.83
C LYS A 56 -7.06 -14.34 -4.53
N ALA A 57 -6.18 -15.34 -4.54
CA ALA A 57 -5.96 -16.19 -3.38
C ALA A 57 -5.66 -15.26 -2.20
N SER A 58 -6.53 -15.30 -1.19
CA SER A 58 -6.31 -14.54 0.04
C SER A 58 -5.05 -15.08 0.70
N LEU A 59 -4.16 -14.18 1.13
CA LEU A 59 -2.99 -14.58 1.92
C LEU A 59 -3.46 -15.28 3.20
N PRO A 60 -2.68 -16.24 3.72
CA PRO A 60 -3.04 -16.90 4.96
C PRO A 60 -3.15 -15.88 6.09
N LYS A 61 -4.09 -16.11 7.01
CA LYS A 61 -4.22 -15.27 8.20
C LYS A 61 -3.02 -15.49 9.12
N ILE A 62 -2.63 -14.40 9.80
CA ILE A 62 -1.53 -14.46 10.76
C ILE A 62 -1.95 -15.19 12.05
N GLU A 63 -1.11 -16.09 12.50
CA GLU A 63 -1.29 -16.80 13.75
C GLU A 63 -0.64 -16.05 14.91
N LEU A 64 -1.15 -16.27 16.13
CA LEU A 64 -0.58 -15.70 17.35
C LEU A 64 0.85 -16.23 17.56
N SER A 65 1.80 -15.32 17.73
CA SER A 65 3.19 -15.66 18.03
C SER A 65 3.32 -16.20 19.47
N GLU A 66 4.20 -17.18 19.67
CA GLU A 66 4.45 -17.75 20.99
C GLU A 66 5.38 -16.86 21.82
N GLY A 67 5.14 -16.86 23.15
CA GLY A 67 5.96 -16.10 24.09
C GLY A 67 5.53 -14.64 24.23
N SER A 68 6.30 -13.87 25.00
CA SER A 68 6.04 -12.46 25.30
C SER A 68 7.13 -11.52 24.78
N GLU A 69 8.18 -12.07 24.19
CA GLU A 69 9.31 -11.32 23.63
C GLU A 69 9.47 -11.72 22.16
N HIS A 70 9.35 -10.75 21.25
CA HIS A 70 9.35 -10.99 19.82
C HIS A 70 10.45 -10.17 19.14
N ILE A 71 11.09 -10.75 18.13
CA ILE A 71 12.16 -10.10 17.40
C ILE A 71 11.66 -9.77 15.99
N VAL A 72 11.89 -8.51 15.59
CA VAL A 72 11.70 -8.02 14.21
C VAL A 72 13.03 -7.47 13.72
N GLN A 73 13.58 -8.04 12.68
CA GLN A 73 14.83 -7.60 12.09
C GLN A 73 14.58 -6.49 11.08
N MET A 74 15.49 -5.51 11.02
CA MET A 74 15.52 -4.45 10.02
C MET A 74 16.59 -4.80 8.98
N LEU A 75 16.13 -5.07 7.72
CA LEU A 75 16.98 -5.69 6.70
C LEU A 75 16.96 -4.91 5.37
N ASN A 76 18.14 -4.83 4.74
CA ASN A 76 18.26 -4.37 3.34
C ASN A 76 17.57 -5.34 2.37
N SER A 77 17.57 -6.64 2.68
CA SER A 77 16.94 -7.68 1.87
C SER A 77 16.51 -8.86 2.72
N GLY A 78 15.31 -9.36 2.50
CA GLY A 78 14.72 -10.50 3.18
C GLY A 78 13.69 -11.21 2.31
N THR A 79 12.91 -12.12 2.91
CA THR A 79 11.89 -12.91 2.20
C THR A 79 10.81 -12.03 1.54
N GLY A 80 10.52 -10.86 2.09
CA GLY A 80 9.56 -9.88 1.56
C GLY A 80 10.13 -8.94 0.47
N GLY A 81 11.38 -9.11 0.04
CA GLY A 81 12.06 -8.27 -0.94
C GLY A 81 13.16 -7.38 -0.35
N THR A 82 13.31 -6.18 -0.89
CA THR A 82 14.30 -5.19 -0.42
C THR A 82 13.67 -4.20 0.56
N MET A 83 14.50 -3.69 1.48
CA MET A 83 14.09 -2.76 2.55
C MET A 83 12.85 -3.28 3.27
N VAL A 84 13.08 -4.22 4.18
CA VAL A 84 12.00 -4.96 4.86
C VAL A 84 12.24 -5.06 6.36
N PHE A 85 11.14 -5.21 7.09
CA PHE A 85 11.13 -5.79 8.42
C PHE A 85 10.89 -7.30 8.28
N ASP A 86 11.48 -8.12 9.12
CA ASP A 86 11.33 -9.58 9.10
C ASP A 86 11.18 -10.14 10.53
N PRO A 87 10.03 -10.73 10.89
CA PRO A 87 8.80 -10.82 10.08
C PRO A 87 8.11 -9.46 9.89
N PRO A 88 7.46 -9.23 8.73
CA PRO A 88 6.80 -7.95 8.45
C PRO A 88 5.42 -7.81 9.09
N VAL A 89 4.79 -8.93 9.42
CA VAL A 89 3.49 -8.99 10.10
C VAL A 89 3.62 -9.97 11.25
N ILE A 90 3.20 -9.55 12.46
CA ILE A 90 3.13 -10.41 13.63
C ILE A 90 1.85 -10.18 14.40
N LYS A 91 1.34 -11.23 15.06
CA LYS A 91 0.24 -11.14 16.00
C LYS A 91 0.75 -11.52 17.38
N VAL A 92 0.51 -10.67 18.36
CA VAL A 92 1.04 -10.79 19.72
C VAL A 92 -0.04 -10.53 20.75
N SER A 93 0.25 -10.84 22.01
CA SER A 93 -0.65 -10.56 23.13
C SER A 93 -0.45 -9.14 23.67
N VAL A 94 -1.45 -8.63 24.38
CA VAL A 94 -1.33 -7.35 25.11
C VAL A 94 -0.26 -7.49 26.19
N GLY A 95 0.65 -6.54 26.26
CA GLY A 95 1.78 -6.52 27.20
C GLY A 95 3.05 -7.17 26.67
N ASP A 96 3.02 -7.76 25.47
CA ASP A 96 4.22 -8.31 24.83
C ASP A 96 5.18 -7.22 24.38
N THR A 97 6.46 -7.56 24.32
CA THR A 97 7.55 -6.65 23.90
C THR A 97 8.10 -7.04 22.54
N ILE A 98 8.20 -6.05 21.66
CA ILE A 98 8.81 -6.18 20.33
C ILE A 98 10.21 -5.60 20.35
N HIS A 99 11.20 -6.40 20.00
CA HIS A 99 12.59 -6.00 19.81
C HIS A 99 12.89 -5.77 18.33
N PHE A 100 12.94 -4.53 17.91
CA PHE A 100 13.40 -4.19 16.58
C PHE A 100 14.91 -4.20 16.55
N LYS A 101 15.51 -5.11 15.78
CA LYS A 101 16.95 -5.29 15.67
C LYS A 101 17.49 -4.62 14.42
N SER A 102 18.44 -3.71 14.61
CA SER A 102 19.19 -3.09 13.51
C SER A 102 20.23 -4.07 12.96
N THR A 103 19.74 -5.13 12.30
CA THR A 103 20.57 -6.17 11.69
C THR A 103 21.41 -5.58 10.55
N ASP A 104 20.78 -4.79 9.69
CA ASP A 104 21.48 -3.95 8.72
C ASP A 104 21.45 -2.48 9.17
N LEU A 105 22.45 -1.72 8.75
CA LEU A 105 22.57 -0.30 9.11
C LEU A 105 21.59 0.59 8.30
N SER A 106 21.43 1.82 8.77
CA SER A 106 20.62 2.88 8.14
C SER A 106 19.11 2.64 8.21
N HIS A 107 18.66 1.78 9.11
CA HIS A 107 17.24 1.56 9.40
C HIS A 107 16.88 2.11 10.78
N ASN A 108 15.58 2.39 10.96
CA ASN A 108 14.95 2.59 12.25
C ASN A 108 13.56 1.94 12.23
N SER A 109 12.92 1.88 13.40
CA SER A 109 11.50 1.58 13.53
C SER A 109 10.80 2.76 14.18
N ALA A 110 9.74 3.25 13.55
CA ALA A 110 8.88 4.31 14.07
C ALA A 110 7.42 3.97 13.80
N SER A 111 6.54 4.16 14.77
CA SER A 111 5.09 4.02 14.57
C SER A 111 4.57 5.11 13.66
N VAL A 112 3.58 4.80 12.82
CA VAL A 112 2.97 5.77 11.90
C VAL A 112 1.85 6.51 12.63
N ALA A 113 1.96 7.83 12.72
CA ALA A 113 0.95 8.67 13.35
C ALA A 113 -0.44 8.46 12.72
N GLY A 114 -1.46 8.26 13.55
CA GLY A 114 -2.82 7.95 13.11
C GLY A 114 -3.03 6.53 12.57
N MET A 115 -2.02 5.67 12.69
CA MET A 115 -2.10 4.25 12.31
C MET A 115 -1.69 3.33 13.46
N ILE A 116 -2.03 3.72 14.67
CA ILE A 116 -1.96 2.94 15.91
C ILE A 116 -3.29 3.03 16.64
N PRO A 117 -3.60 2.17 17.62
CA PRO A 117 -4.83 2.27 18.41
C PRO A 117 -4.94 3.61 19.14
N ASP A 118 -6.18 4.07 19.34
CA ASP A 118 -6.44 5.28 20.12
C ASP A 118 -5.96 5.09 21.57
N GLY A 119 -5.21 6.06 22.06
CA GLY A 119 -4.65 6.03 23.41
C GLY A 119 -3.36 5.21 23.55
N ALA A 120 -2.91 4.55 22.50
CA ALA A 120 -1.62 3.87 22.50
C ALA A 120 -0.46 4.87 22.35
N ASP A 121 0.64 4.58 23.04
CA ASP A 121 1.88 5.30 22.87
C ASP A 121 2.56 4.91 21.54
N GLY A 122 3.02 5.92 20.80
CA GLY A 122 3.86 5.71 19.63
C GLY A 122 5.35 5.59 20.01
N TRP A 123 6.17 5.17 19.03
CA TRP A 123 7.61 5.12 19.22
C TRP A 123 8.36 5.69 18.00
N ALA A 124 9.60 6.10 18.22
CA ALA A 124 10.52 6.51 17.16
C ALA A 124 11.95 6.10 17.56
N GLY A 125 12.45 5.04 16.93
CA GLY A 125 13.82 4.57 17.12
C GLY A 125 14.83 5.44 16.37
N MET A 126 16.07 5.45 16.85
CA MET A 126 17.20 6.11 16.17
C MET A 126 17.72 5.20 15.05
N LEU A 127 18.35 5.84 14.05
CA LEU A 127 18.98 5.11 12.94
C LEU A 127 20.09 4.18 13.43
N SER A 128 20.12 2.98 12.88
CA SER A 128 21.12 1.95 13.15
C SER A 128 21.19 1.55 14.63
N GLN A 129 20.09 1.67 15.35
CA GLN A 129 19.98 1.26 16.75
C GLN A 129 18.82 0.32 16.98
N ASP A 130 19.01 -0.60 17.90
CA ASP A 130 17.93 -1.45 18.40
C ASP A 130 16.95 -0.61 19.22
N ILE A 131 15.68 -0.96 19.17
CA ILE A 131 14.65 -0.39 20.04
C ILE A 131 13.71 -1.52 20.51
N SER A 132 13.29 -1.46 21.77
CA SER A 132 12.29 -2.38 22.35
C SER A 132 11.04 -1.58 22.72
N VAL A 133 9.88 -2.12 22.38
CA VAL A 133 8.59 -1.48 22.60
C VAL A 133 7.63 -2.49 23.21
N THR A 134 7.08 -2.19 24.37
CA THR A 134 6.01 -2.98 24.99
C THR A 134 4.67 -2.41 24.55
N LEU A 135 3.75 -3.28 24.11
CA LEU A 135 2.47 -2.91 23.51
C LEU A 135 1.31 -3.27 24.44
N ASP A 136 0.84 -2.28 25.18
CA ASP A 136 -0.18 -2.44 26.23
C ASP A 136 -1.62 -2.18 25.75
N THR A 137 -1.80 -1.70 24.53
CA THR A 137 -3.10 -1.38 23.96
C THR A 137 -3.43 -2.31 22.81
N GLU A 138 -4.62 -2.91 22.88
CA GLU A 138 -5.14 -3.84 21.87
C GLU A 138 -5.46 -3.11 20.55
N GLY A 139 -5.14 -3.77 19.42
CA GLY A 139 -5.43 -3.27 18.07
C GLY A 139 -4.28 -3.47 17.09
N VAL A 140 -4.35 -2.78 15.97
CA VAL A 140 -3.38 -2.84 14.88
C VAL A 140 -2.46 -1.62 14.92
N TYR A 141 -1.17 -1.88 14.86
CA TYR A 141 -0.12 -0.87 14.76
C TYR A 141 0.58 -0.99 13.40
N VAL A 142 0.69 0.11 12.68
CA VAL A 142 1.54 0.20 11.50
C VAL A 142 2.79 0.98 11.85
N TYR A 143 3.92 0.47 11.47
CA TYR A 143 5.22 1.10 11.67
C TYR A 143 6.03 1.15 10.38
N GLN A 144 7.07 1.95 10.35
CA GLN A 144 7.87 2.22 9.16
C GLN A 144 9.34 2.42 9.49
N CYS A 145 10.17 2.33 8.47
CA CYS A 145 11.53 2.86 8.48
C CYS A 145 11.51 4.24 7.82
N ASP A 146 11.85 5.31 8.56
CA ASP A 146 11.71 6.69 8.07
C ASP A 146 12.52 6.97 6.79
N PRO A 147 13.81 6.59 6.67
CA PRO A 147 14.56 6.84 5.45
C PRO A 147 14.07 6.00 4.25
N HIS A 148 13.39 4.88 4.47
CA HIS A 148 13.00 3.96 3.40
C HIS A 148 11.48 3.88 3.17
N VAL A 149 10.74 4.89 3.64
CA VAL A 149 9.28 4.95 3.47
C VAL A 149 8.86 4.91 2.00
N MET A 150 9.62 5.57 1.11
CA MET A 150 9.33 5.55 -0.33
C MET A 150 9.50 4.16 -0.96
N MET A 151 10.27 3.27 -0.32
CA MET A 151 10.45 1.87 -0.73
C MET A 151 9.43 0.94 -0.05
N ALA A 152 8.42 1.53 0.61
CA ALA A 152 7.42 0.83 1.39
C ALA A 152 8.04 -0.09 2.47
N MET A 153 9.12 0.36 3.13
CA MET A 153 9.63 -0.35 4.31
C MET A 153 8.71 -0.08 5.49
N VAL A 154 7.69 -0.92 5.58
CA VAL A 154 6.64 -0.87 6.60
C VAL A 154 6.43 -2.24 7.21
N GLY A 155 5.85 -2.29 8.39
CA GLY A 155 5.40 -3.53 9.02
C GLY A 155 4.10 -3.32 9.80
N VAL A 156 3.49 -4.42 10.23
CA VAL A 156 2.21 -4.42 10.91
C VAL A 156 2.27 -5.35 12.13
N ILE A 157 1.79 -4.88 13.26
CA ILE A 157 1.61 -5.69 14.46
C ILE A 157 0.13 -5.69 14.82
N GLN A 158 -0.45 -6.87 15.02
CA GLN A 158 -1.75 -7.02 15.65
C GLN A 158 -1.53 -7.42 17.10
N VAL A 159 -2.03 -6.61 18.03
CA VAL A 159 -2.04 -6.88 19.47
C VAL A 159 -3.44 -7.33 19.86
N GLY A 160 -3.60 -8.55 20.32
CA GLY A 160 -4.92 -9.11 20.65
C GLY A 160 -5.87 -9.08 19.46
N GLU A 161 -7.03 -8.43 19.62
CA GLU A 161 -8.02 -8.25 18.55
C GLU A 161 -7.73 -6.99 17.70
N ALA A 162 -8.03 -7.04 16.42
CA ALA A 162 -7.78 -5.96 15.47
C ALA A 162 -8.86 -4.85 15.53
N THR A 163 -9.05 -4.24 16.69
CA THR A 163 -10.18 -3.37 17.03
C THR A 163 -10.30 -2.13 16.13
N ASN A 164 -9.17 -1.64 15.58
CA ASN A 164 -9.08 -0.43 14.74
C ASN A 164 -8.79 -0.75 13.26
N LEU A 165 -8.94 -2.00 12.80
CA LEU A 165 -8.52 -2.45 11.47
C LEU A 165 -9.16 -1.63 10.32
N ASP A 166 -10.44 -1.27 10.44
CA ASP A 166 -11.13 -0.51 9.39
C ASP A 166 -10.58 0.92 9.26
N SER A 167 -10.25 1.56 10.38
CA SER A 167 -9.61 2.88 10.38
C SER A 167 -8.18 2.80 9.79
N ILE A 168 -7.42 1.76 10.13
CA ILE A 168 -6.09 1.50 9.56
C ILE A 168 -6.17 1.29 8.05
N LYS A 169 -7.12 0.47 7.55
CA LYS A 169 -7.32 0.28 6.10
C LYS A 169 -7.68 1.57 5.39
N SER A 170 -8.49 2.42 6.02
CA SER A 170 -8.83 3.74 5.48
C SER A 170 -7.61 4.66 5.40
N ALA A 171 -6.79 4.70 6.45
CA ALA A 171 -5.56 5.50 6.49
C ALA A 171 -4.48 4.96 5.53
N ALA A 172 -4.44 3.65 5.28
CA ALA A 172 -3.48 3.00 4.39
C ALA A 172 -3.55 3.55 2.96
N ALA A 173 -4.74 3.95 2.48
CA ALA A 173 -4.88 4.56 1.16
C ALA A 173 -4.04 5.84 1.01
N SER A 174 -4.07 6.71 2.03
CA SER A 174 -3.24 7.92 2.08
C SER A 174 -1.77 7.59 2.28
N LYS A 175 -1.46 6.64 3.16
CA LYS A 175 -0.08 6.22 3.43
C LYS A 175 0.61 5.69 2.18
N LYS A 176 -0.08 4.88 1.37
CA LYS A 176 0.46 4.31 0.13
C LYS A 176 0.86 5.37 -0.91
N SER A 177 0.25 6.55 -0.88
CA SER A 177 0.65 7.64 -1.78
C SER A 177 2.10 8.10 -1.58
N THR A 178 2.71 7.78 -0.45
CA THR A 178 4.13 8.05 -0.17
C THR A 178 5.07 6.98 -0.72
N PHE A 179 4.56 5.85 -1.21
CA PHE A 179 5.35 4.75 -1.72
C PHE A 179 5.62 4.91 -3.22
N VAL A 180 6.89 4.80 -3.61
CA VAL A 180 7.31 4.79 -5.02
C VAL A 180 7.50 3.35 -5.51
N MET A 181 7.85 2.44 -4.59
CA MET A 181 8.06 1.02 -4.86
C MET A 181 7.15 0.18 -3.97
N SER A 182 6.79 -1.02 -4.43
CA SER A 182 6.02 -2.01 -3.64
C SER A 182 4.74 -1.42 -3.02
N ALA A 183 3.99 -0.63 -3.79
CA ALA A 183 2.83 0.13 -3.29
C ALA A 183 1.71 -0.74 -2.70
N ASP A 184 1.65 -2.02 -3.07
CA ASP A 184 0.69 -3.00 -2.58
C ASP A 184 1.13 -3.73 -1.29
N ARG A 185 2.38 -3.51 -0.83
CA ARG A 185 2.96 -4.21 0.32
C ARG A 185 2.12 -4.04 1.58
N LEU A 186 1.72 -2.82 1.91
CA LEU A 186 0.90 -2.55 3.09
C LEU A 186 -0.48 -3.24 3.02
N ASP A 187 -1.14 -3.22 1.85
CA ASP A 187 -2.43 -3.91 1.67
C ASP A 187 -2.28 -5.43 1.84
N ASN A 188 -1.20 -5.99 1.30
CA ASN A 188 -0.90 -7.41 1.45
C ASN A 188 -0.69 -7.80 2.92
N TYR A 189 -0.05 -6.93 3.71
CA TYR A 189 0.13 -7.16 5.15
C TYR A 189 -1.18 -7.04 5.91
N LEU A 190 -1.97 -5.99 5.66
CA LEU A 190 -3.28 -5.81 6.30
C LEU A 190 -4.32 -6.87 5.91
N SER A 191 -4.13 -7.57 4.80
CA SER A 191 -5.02 -8.65 4.38
C SER A 191 -4.82 -9.95 5.17
N GLN A 192 -3.74 -10.05 5.93
CA GLN A 192 -3.42 -11.21 6.77
C GLN A 192 -4.07 -11.14 8.17
N LEU A 193 -4.66 -9.99 8.55
CA LEU A 193 -5.32 -9.76 9.83
C LEU A 193 -6.79 -10.19 9.89
#